data_bb73d061e720cf04ad5c5cd4f43ee667
#
_entry.id   bb73d061e720cf04ad5c5cd4f43ee667
#
_cell.length_a   1.000
_cell.length_b   1.000
_cell.length_c   1.000
_cell.angle_alpha   90.00
_cell.angle_beta   90.00
_cell.angle_gamma   90.00
#
_symmetry.space_group_name_H-M   'P 1'
#
loop_
_entity.id
_entity.type
_entity.pdbx_description
1 polymer ?
#
loop_
_entity_poly.entity_id
_entity_poly.type
_entity_poly.pdbx_seq_one_letter_code
_entity_poly.pdbx_strand_id
1 'polypeptide(L)'
;VVLALICGVTIAGCSHAPEPVPLPEPTAPAPVPTEDGLAPFYEQTIEWRDCGDAECARIDVPLDYSNLDGRTTELSLTRVPAAGEPVGALFVNPGGPGGSAFDYARAADYIVSPSIRDAFDIIGVDPRGVAGSDPIRCWSDAEIDYYFASDGTPDTPTEAEAIAEDTMTLVETCDN
;
A
#
# COMPACT_ATOMS: atom_id res chain seq x y z
N VAL A 1 31.06 62.87 -12.94
CA VAL A 1 30.68 62.19 -11.68
C VAL A 1 29.32 61.62 -11.90
N VAL A 2 29.24 60.27 -12.09
CA VAL A 2 27.98 59.50 -12.26
C VAL A 2 27.72 58.82 -10.93
N LEU A 3 26.63 59.20 -10.27
CA LEU A 3 26.16 58.62 -9.02
C LEU A 3 25.31 57.37 -9.34
N ALA A 4 25.81 56.16 -9.07
CA ALA A 4 25.05 54.92 -9.21
C ALA A 4 24.21 54.71 -7.94
N LEU A 5 22.89 54.74 -8.11
CA LEU A 5 21.90 54.41 -7.08
C LEU A 5 21.74 52.89 -7.03
N ILE A 6 22.24 52.22 -5.99
CA ILE A 6 22.03 50.80 -5.76
C ILE A 6 20.71 50.65 -4.99
N CYS A 7 19.68 50.17 -5.69
CA CYS A 7 18.39 49.86 -5.09
C CYS A 7 18.50 48.45 -4.46
N GLY A 8 18.63 48.38 -3.14
CA GLY A 8 18.61 47.11 -2.40
C GLY A 8 17.19 46.58 -2.25
N VAL A 9 16.87 45.49 -2.96
CA VAL A 9 15.63 44.75 -2.78
C VAL A 9 15.79 43.79 -1.60
N THR A 10 15.23 44.15 -0.45
CA THR A 10 15.11 43.23 0.68
C THR A 10 13.95 42.25 0.42
N ILE A 11 14.28 41.01 0.09
CA ILE A 11 13.28 39.91 0.03
C ILE A 11 12.98 39.50 1.48
N ALA A 12 11.89 40.01 2.05
CA ALA A 12 11.33 39.50 3.29
C ALA A 12 10.63 38.17 2.98
N GLY A 13 11.36 37.07 3.09
CA GLY A 13 10.79 35.73 3.05
C GLY A 13 9.93 35.50 4.28
N CYS A 14 8.63 35.26 4.10
CA CYS A 14 7.74 34.82 5.17
C CYS A 14 8.12 33.38 5.60
N SER A 15 8.99 33.28 6.59
CA SER A 15 9.20 32.01 7.31
C SER A 15 8.15 31.91 8.43
N HIS A 16 6.91 31.60 8.05
CA HIS A 16 5.94 31.05 8.99
C HIS A 16 6.16 29.54 8.99
N ALA A 17 6.82 29.01 10.01
CA ALA A 17 6.71 27.61 10.30
C ALA A 17 5.24 27.31 10.63
N PRO A 18 4.58 26.34 9.98
CA PRO A 18 3.23 25.99 10.35
C PRO A 18 3.20 25.59 11.82
N GLU A 19 2.23 26.15 12.58
CA GLU A 19 2.02 25.68 13.95
C GLU A 19 1.76 24.16 13.94
N PRO A 20 2.34 23.40 14.88
CA PRO A 20 2.09 21.98 14.98
C PRO A 20 0.58 21.74 15.17
N VAL A 21 -0.02 21.03 14.22
CA VAL A 21 -1.43 20.61 14.32
C VAL A 21 -1.52 19.65 15.51
N PRO A 22 -2.40 19.88 16.51
CA PRO A 22 -2.59 18.94 17.59
C PRO A 22 -2.96 17.57 17.04
N LEU A 23 -2.30 16.52 17.53
CA LEU A 23 -2.70 15.15 17.19
C LEU A 23 -4.13 14.90 17.68
N PRO A 24 -4.96 14.16 16.92
CA PRO A 24 -6.30 13.81 17.36
C PRO A 24 -6.23 12.98 18.67
N GLU A 25 -7.17 13.23 19.57
CA GLU A 25 -7.30 12.38 20.77
C GLU A 25 -7.63 10.94 20.33
N PRO A 26 -7.15 9.92 21.08
CA PRO A 26 -7.45 8.52 20.79
C PRO A 26 -8.97 8.32 20.73
N THR A 27 -9.46 7.90 19.57
CA THR A 27 -10.88 7.61 19.38
C THR A 27 -11.16 6.19 19.87
N ALA A 28 -12.29 5.99 20.57
CA ALA A 28 -12.73 4.64 20.91
C ALA A 28 -12.81 3.77 19.64
N PRO A 29 -12.46 2.47 19.73
CA PRO A 29 -12.57 1.57 18.59
C PRO A 29 -13.96 1.66 17.97
N ALA A 30 -14.02 1.72 16.63
CA ALA A 30 -15.30 1.66 15.93
C ALA A 30 -16.01 0.34 16.27
N PRO A 31 -17.34 0.34 16.40
CA PRO A 31 -18.07 -0.92 16.64
C PRO A 31 -17.82 -1.87 15.46
N VAL A 32 -17.53 -3.13 15.78
CA VAL A 32 -17.38 -4.19 14.78
C VAL A 32 -18.67 -4.29 13.97
N PRO A 33 -18.61 -4.28 12.63
CA PRO A 33 -19.79 -4.47 11.81
C PRO A 33 -20.49 -5.79 12.17
N THR A 34 -21.78 -5.73 12.47
CA THR A 34 -22.59 -6.92 12.82
C THR A 34 -23.34 -7.48 11.62
N GLU A 35 -22.72 -7.47 10.44
CA GLU A 35 -23.28 -8.16 9.28
C GLU A 35 -23.25 -9.67 9.56
N ASP A 36 -24.38 -10.34 9.33
CA ASP A 36 -24.53 -11.78 9.58
C ASP A 36 -23.45 -12.57 8.83
N GLY A 37 -22.68 -13.39 9.56
CA GLY A 37 -21.64 -14.25 9.02
C GLY A 37 -20.22 -13.66 8.95
N LEU A 38 -20.02 -12.37 9.15
CA LEU A 38 -18.68 -11.74 9.13
C LEU A 38 -17.97 -11.76 10.49
N ALA A 39 -18.68 -12.05 11.57
CA ALA A 39 -18.12 -12.08 12.93
C ALA A 39 -16.82 -12.90 13.04
N PRO A 40 -16.67 -14.13 12.48
CA PRO A 40 -15.45 -14.91 12.58
C PRO A 40 -14.21 -14.20 12.00
N PHE A 41 -14.39 -13.37 10.95
CA PHE A 41 -13.32 -12.61 10.31
C PHE A 41 -12.93 -11.36 11.09
N TYR A 42 -13.89 -10.71 11.76
CA TYR A 42 -13.63 -9.52 12.59
C TYR A 42 -13.13 -9.86 13.99
N GLU A 43 -13.48 -11.02 14.52
CA GLU A 43 -13.10 -11.46 15.88
C GLU A 43 -11.80 -12.26 15.93
N GLN A 44 -11.17 -12.53 14.78
CA GLN A 44 -9.90 -13.24 14.74
C GLN A 44 -8.80 -12.44 15.46
N THR A 45 -7.96 -13.14 16.20
CA THR A 45 -6.81 -12.54 16.86
C THR A 45 -5.67 -12.41 15.86
N ILE A 46 -5.10 -11.20 15.74
CA ILE A 46 -3.93 -10.96 14.88
C ILE A 46 -2.67 -11.36 15.64
N GLU A 47 -2.02 -12.44 15.20
CA GLU A 47 -0.80 -12.96 15.78
C GLU A 47 0.43 -12.26 15.18
N TRP A 48 0.82 -11.14 15.78
CA TRP A 48 2.02 -10.42 15.36
C TRP A 48 3.29 -11.17 15.74
N ARG A 49 4.24 -11.24 14.82
CA ARG A 49 5.54 -11.89 14.99
C ARG A 49 6.64 -10.97 14.49
N ASP A 50 7.78 -10.96 15.17
CA ASP A 50 8.97 -10.25 14.72
C ASP A 50 9.38 -10.72 13.31
N CYS A 51 9.60 -9.77 12.40
CA CYS A 51 10.08 -10.03 11.04
C CYS A 51 11.21 -9.05 10.64
N GLY A 52 12.05 -8.69 11.60
CA GLY A 52 13.24 -7.85 11.45
C GLY A 52 13.02 -6.44 11.97
N ASP A 53 12.82 -5.48 11.12
CA ASP A 53 12.58 -4.06 11.46
C ASP A 53 11.10 -3.74 11.70
N ALA A 54 10.23 -4.75 11.65
CA ALA A 54 8.79 -4.65 11.75
C ALA A 54 8.20 -5.90 12.42
N GLU A 55 6.90 -5.91 12.60
CA GLU A 55 6.10 -7.07 12.99
C GLU A 55 5.21 -7.49 11.83
N CYS A 56 5.04 -8.78 11.63
CA CYS A 56 4.28 -9.34 10.53
C CYS A 56 3.17 -10.24 11.06
N ALA A 57 2.06 -10.28 10.33
CA ALA A 57 0.93 -11.16 10.64
C ALA A 57 0.23 -11.61 9.35
N ARG A 58 -0.71 -12.55 9.51
CA ARG A 58 -1.67 -12.94 8.50
C ARG A 58 -3.07 -12.97 9.09
N ILE A 59 -4.06 -12.62 8.27
CA ILE A 59 -5.47 -12.75 8.62
C ILE A 59 -6.23 -13.42 7.48
N ASP A 60 -7.25 -14.17 7.83
CA ASP A 60 -8.18 -14.75 6.86
C ASP A 60 -9.28 -13.77 6.50
N VAL A 61 -9.65 -13.74 5.23
CA VAL A 61 -10.83 -13.01 4.74
C VAL A 61 -11.62 -13.90 3.76
N PRO A 62 -12.92 -13.68 3.59
CA PRO A 62 -13.69 -14.41 2.58
C PRO A 62 -13.10 -14.17 1.18
N LEU A 63 -12.95 -15.22 0.39
CA LEU A 63 -12.63 -15.07 -1.02
C LEU A 63 -13.82 -14.45 -1.78
N ASP A 64 -15.03 -14.84 -1.41
CA ASP A 64 -16.30 -14.32 -1.93
C ASP A 64 -17.20 -13.87 -0.75
N TYR A 65 -17.43 -12.56 -0.63
CA TYR A 65 -18.28 -11.99 0.42
C TYR A 65 -19.76 -12.31 0.26
N SER A 66 -20.19 -12.84 -0.89
CA SER A 66 -21.55 -13.37 -1.07
C SER A 66 -21.72 -14.81 -0.59
N ASN A 67 -20.59 -15.51 -0.30
CA ASN A 67 -20.55 -16.89 0.17
C ASN A 67 -19.55 -17.04 1.32
N LEU A 68 -19.93 -16.60 2.52
CA LEU A 68 -19.05 -16.53 3.69
C LEU A 68 -18.65 -17.91 4.24
N ASP A 69 -19.41 -18.96 3.94
CA ASP A 69 -19.05 -20.35 4.26
C ASP A 69 -18.13 -20.99 3.23
N GLY A 70 -17.76 -20.24 2.19
CA GLY A 70 -16.91 -20.67 1.10
C GLY A 70 -15.42 -20.67 1.43
N ARG A 71 -14.60 -20.51 0.39
CA ARG A 71 -13.15 -20.43 0.52
C ARG A 71 -12.72 -19.11 1.15
N THR A 72 -11.66 -19.16 1.94
CA THR A 72 -10.94 -17.99 2.45
C THR A 72 -9.65 -17.75 1.66
N THR A 73 -9.08 -16.59 1.81
CA THR A 73 -7.74 -16.20 1.37
C THR A 73 -7.03 -15.47 2.50
N GLU A 74 -5.71 -15.60 2.58
CA GLU A 74 -4.92 -14.92 3.59
C GLU A 74 -4.44 -13.55 3.10
N LEU A 75 -4.55 -12.54 3.96
CA LEU A 75 -3.90 -11.24 3.76
C LEU A 75 -2.63 -11.15 4.58
N SER A 76 -1.58 -10.64 3.97
CA SER A 76 -0.29 -10.36 4.60
C SER A 76 -0.29 -8.95 5.17
N LEU A 77 0.07 -8.84 6.45
CA LEU A 77 0.12 -7.60 7.20
C LEU A 77 1.52 -7.33 7.72
N THR A 78 1.91 -6.07 7.72
CA THR A 78 3.07 -5.58 8.46
C THR A 78 2.68 -4.42 9.36
N ARG A 79 3.35 -4.33 10.50
CA ARG A 79 3.26 -3.21 11.43
C ARG A 79 4.66 -2.71 11.75
N VAL A 80 4.90 -1.42 11.52
CA VAL A 80 6.07 -0.71 12.04
C VAL A 80 5.61 0.05 13.27
N PRO A 81 5.97 -0.39 14.48
CA PRO A 81 5.52 0.24 15.72
C PRO A 81 5.90 1.71 15.78
N ALA A 82 5.08 2.54 16.43
CA ALA A 82 5.41 3.93 16.70
C ALA A 82 6.76 4.04 17.43
N ALA A 83 7.52 5.10 17.14
CA ALA A 83 8.78 5.34 17.82
C ALA A 83 8.57 5.89 19.25
N GLY A 84 7.41 6.51 19.52
CA GLY A 84 6.97 7.00 20.82
C GLY A 84 5.76 6.24 21.33
N GLU A 85 4.91 6.91 22.13
CA GLU A 85 3.66 6.34 22.64
C GLU A 85 2.57 6.42 21.55
N PRO A 86 2.05 5.29 21.05
CA PRO A 86 1.10 5.31 19.96
C PRO A 86 -0.26 5.86 20.37
N VAL A 87 -0.81 6.78 19.59
CA VAL A 87 -2.19 7.29 19.73
C VAL A 87 -3.17 6.54 18.80
N GLY A 88 -2.65 5.69 17.89
CA GLY A 88 -3.47 4.91 16.98
C GLY A 88 -2.63 4.23 15.90
N ALA A 89 -3.32 3.65 14.91
CA ALA A 89 -2.72 3.02 13.74
C ALA A 89 -3.01 3.84 12.47
N LEU A 90 -2.00 3.98 11.61
CA LEU A 90 -2.12 4.60 10.30
C LEU A 90 -1.92 3.55 9.22
N PHE A 91 -2.97 3.28 8.46
CA PHE A 91 -2.89 2.39 7.30
C PHE A 91 -2.33 3.14 6.09
N VAL A 92 -1.36 2.52 5.42
CA VAL A 92 -0.71 3.06 4.22
C VAL A 92 -0.85 2.12 3.04
N ASN A 93 -0.97 2.68 1.83
CA ASN A 93 -1.05 1.91 0.59
C ASN A 93 -0.41 2.74 -0.54
N PRO A 94 0.55 2.18 -1.30
CA PRO A 94 1.22 2.90 -2.38
C PRO A 94 0.35 3.07 -3.63
N GLY A 95 -0.73 2.29 -3.76
CA GLY A 95 -1.50 2.22 -5.00
C GLY A 95 -0.80 1.38 -6.08
N GLY A 96 -0.87 1.82 -7.29
CA GLY A 96 -0.26 1.15 -8.44
C GLY A 96 -1.21 1.02 -9.63
N PRO A 97 -2.03 0.00 -9.80
CA PRO A 97 -2.36 -1.18 -8.97
C PRO A 97 -1.21 -2.17 -8.77
N GLY A 98 -1.28 -2.96 -7.68
CA GLY A 98 -0.36 -4.08 -7.43
C GLY A 98 0.86 -3.73 -6.57
N GLY A 99 1.02 -2.48 -6.12
CA GLY A 99 2.06 -2.12 -5.17
C GLY A 99 1.83 -2.77 -3.79
N SER A 100 2.89 -3.35 -3.21
CA SER A 100 2.84 -3.94 -1.87
C SER A 100 2.69 -2.86 -0.80
N ALA A 101 1.59 -2.88 -0.07
CA ALA A 101 1.39 -2.04 1.11
C ALA A 101 2.25 -2.52 2.28
N PHE A 102 2.52 -3.83 2.35
CA PHE A 102 3.42 -4.45 3.31
C PHE A 102 4.83 -3.84 3.21
N ASP A 103 5.42 -3.80 2.01
CA ASP A 103 6.74 -3.22 1.79
C ASP A 103 6.73 -1.69 1.95
N TYR A 104 5.64 -1.04 1.53
CA TYR A 104 5.50 0.41 1.64
C TYR A 104 5.48 0.87 3.10
N ALA A 105 4.77 0.16 3.99
CA ALA A 105 4.76 0.47 5.41
C ALA A 105 6.16 0.32 6.05
N ARG A 106 6.97 -0.64 5.61
CA ARG A 106 8.36 -0.82 6.09
C ARG A 106 9.28 0.34 5.73
N ALA A 107 8.90 1.13 4.73
CA ALA A 107 9.58 2.38 4.40
C ALA A 107 9.06 3.58 5.22
N ALA A 108 8.41 3.37 6.37
CA ALA A 108 7.74 4.39 7.19
C ALA A 108 8.59 5.63 7.42
N ASP A 109 9.88 5.46 7.74
CA ASP A 109 10.80 6.57 8.02
C ASP A 109 11.02 7.51 6.81
N TYR A 110 10.66 7.07 5.60
CA TYR A 110 10.79 7.84 4.36
C TYR A 110 9.45 8.38 3.85
N ILE A 111 8.32 7.77 4.22
CA ILE A 111 7.00 8.09 3.68
C ILE A 111 6.14 8.96 4.59
N VAL A 112 6.46 9.02 5.88
CA VAL A 112 5.73 9.86 6.85
C VAL A 112 6.69 10.78 7.61
N SER A 113 6.15 11.86 8.18
CA SER A 113 6.95 12.80 8.99
C SER A 113 7.37 12.17 10.32
N PRO A 114 8.45 12.67 10.96
CA PRO A 114 8.86 12.19 12.30
C PRO A 114 7.75 12.26 13.35
N SER A 115 6.91 13.29 13.31
CA SER A 115 5.78 13.42 14.25
C SER A 115 4.72 12.33 14.06
N ILE A 116 4.51 11.86 12.84
CA ILE A 116 3.62 10.73 12.56
C ILE A 116 4.29 9.42 13.01
N ARG A 117 5.60 9.26 12.75
CA ARG A 117 6.36 8.10 13.22
C ARG A 117 6.36 7.94 14.74
N ASP A 118 6.39 9.07 15.47
CA ASP A 118 6.35 9.06 16.93
C ASP A 118 4.97 8.66 17.48
N ALA A 119 3.89 8.98 16.76
CA ALA A 119 2.53 8.92 17.27
C ALA A 119 1.70 7.73 16.76
N PHE A 120 2.10 7.08 15.66
CA PHE A 120 1.28 6.05 15.03
C PHE A 120 2.07 4.78 14.72
N ASP A 121 1.43 3.63 14.98
CA ASP A 121 1.83 2.39 14.33
C ASP A 121 1.50 2.49 12.83
N ILE A 122 2.48 2.21 11.97
CA ILE A 122 2.27 2.25 10.51
C ILE A 122 1.93 0.84 10.04
N ILE A 123 0.74 0.69 9.46
CA ILE A 123 0.20 -0.61 9.04
C ILE A 123 0.15 -0.68 7.51
N GLY A 124 0.71 -1.73 6.95
CA GLY A 124 0.54 -2.12 5.55
C GLY A 124 -0.22 -3.44 5.46
N VAL A 125 -1.22 -3.50 4.59
CA VAL A 125 -1.98 -4.71 4.29
C VAL A 125 -1.94 -4.91 2.79
N ASP A 126 -1.31 -5.99 2.32
CA ASP A 126 -1.36 -6.34 0.91
C ASP A 126 -2.78 -6.75 0.53
N PRO A 127 -3.39 -6.12 -0.48
CA PRO A 127 -4.70 -6.53 -0.96
C PRO A 127 -4.68 -7.97 -1.50
N ARG A 128 -5.83 -8.62 -1.57
CA ARG A 128 -5.99 -9.93 -2.19
C ARG A 128 -5.35 -9.99 -3.58
N GLY A 129 -4.57 -11.02 -3.84
CA GLY A 129 -3.86 -11.22 -5.10
C GLY A 129 -2.55 -10.40 -5.24
N VAL A 130 -2.16 -9.62 -4.23
CA VAL A 130 -0.96 -8.77 -4.26
C VAL A 130 0.11 -9.33 -3.33
N ALA A 131 1.34 -9.39 -3.83
CA ALA A 131 2.57 -9.72 -3.11
C ALA A 131 2.42 -10.90 -2.14
N GLY A 132 2.35 -10.65 -0.82
CA GLY A 132 2.23 -11.68 0.21
C GLY A 132 0.83 -12.24 0.43
N SER A 133 -0.21 -11.66 -0.21
CA SER A 133 -1.63 -11.98 -0.01
C SER A 133 -2.17 -12.86 -1.14
N ASP A 134 -1.77 -14.14 -1.16
CA ASP A 134 -2.16 -15.13 -2.18
C ASP A 134 -2.07 -14.57 -3.61
N PRO A 135 -0.86 -14.30 -4.11
CA PRO A 135 -0.66 -13.60 -5.38
C PRO A 135 -1.25 -14.39 -6.54
N ILE A 136 -1.95 -13.69 -7.44
CA ILE A 136 -2.43 -14.27 -8.69
C ILE A 136 -1.21 -14.52 -9.58
N ARG A 137 -1.06 -15.77 -10.05
CA ARG A 137 0.05 -16.19 -10.93
C ARG A 137 -0.53 -16.81 -12.18
N CYS A 138 -0.63 -16.02 -13.24
CA CYS A 138 -1.13 -16.47 -14.55
C CYS A 138 0.01 -16.89 -15.47
N TRP A 139 1.17 -16.27 -15.35
CA TRP A 139 2.35 -16.55 -16.16
C TRP A 139 3.52 -17.05 -15.30
N SER A 140 4.39 -17.82 -15.93
CA SER A 140 5.72 -18.12 -15.37
C SER A 140 6.62 -16.88 -15.40
N ASP A 141 7.69 -16.91 -14.60
CA ASP A 141 8.65 -15.80 -14.57
C ASP A 141 9.25 -15.52 -15.97
N ALA A 142 9.48 -16.56 -16.78
CA ALA A 142 10.01 -16.42 -18.13
C ALA A 142 9.01 -15.75 -19.11
N GLU A 143 7.71 -16.01 -18.95
CA GLU A 143 6.66 -15.35 -19.75
C GLU A 143 6.50 -13.89 -19.34
N ILE A 144 6.61 -13.59 -18.04
CA ILE A 144 6.61 -12.22 -17.52
C ILE A 144 7.83 -11.45 -18.04
N ASP A 145 9.03 -12.04 -17.98
CA ASP A 145 10.25 -11.43 -18.49
C ASP A 145 10.15 -11.14 -20.01
N TYR A 146 9.60 -12.08 -20.77
CA TYR A 146 9.34 -11.88 -22.21
C TYR A 146 8.38 -10.72 -22.46
N TYR A 147 7.26 -10.66 -21.72
CA TYR A 147 6.26 -9.60 -21.84
C TYR A 147 6.85 -8.22 -21.55
N PHE A 148 7.63 -8.08 -20.48
CA PHE A 148 8.27 -6.81 -20.13
C PHE A 148 9.43 -6.43 -21.06
N ALA A 149 10.03 -7.38 -21.78
CA ALA A 149 11.05 -7.13 -22.77
C ALA A 149 10.45 -6.78 -24.15
N SER A 150 9.16 -7.03 -24.38
CA SER A 150 8.49 -6.73 -25.63
C SER A 150 8.20 -5.22 -25.77
N ASP A 151 8.03 -4.75 -27.00
CA ASP A 151 7.68 -3.36 -27.27
C ASP A 151 6.21 -3.11 -26.93
N GLY A 152 5.97 -2.38 -25.83
CA GLY A 152 4.63 -1.99 -25.36
C GLY A 152 4.03 -0.77 -26.09
N THR A 153 4.74 -0.21 -27.09
CA THR A 153 4.31 1.00 -27.82
C THR A 153 4.17 0.70 -29.32
N PRO A 154 3.07 0.04 -29.77
CA PRO A 154 2.96 -0.42 -31.14
C PRO A 154 2.91 0.75 -32.12
N ASP A 155 3.87 0.78 -33.06
CA ASP A 155 3.93 1.76 -34.15
C ASP A 155 3.29 1.24 -35.44
N THR A 156 3.08 -0.08 -35.55
CA THR A 156 2.52 -0.75 -36.71
C THR A 156 1.31 -1.60 -36.35
N PRO A 157 0.42 -1.87 -37.33
CA PRO A 157 -0.70 -2.79 -37.11
C PRO A 157 -0.27 -4.19 -36.66
N THR A 158 0.86 -4.69 -37.11
CA THR A 158 1.38 -6.02 -36.73
C THR A 158 1.82 -6.07 -35.28
N GLU A 159 2.44 -5.01 -34.78
CA GLU A 159 2.80 -4.89 -33.36
C GLU A 159 1.55 -4.81 -32.46
N ALA A 160 0.53 -4.06 -32.91
CA ALA A 160 -0.74 -3.98 -32.19
C ALA A 160 -1.46 -5.35 -32.12
N GLU A 161 -1.41 -6.14 -33.22
CA GLU A 161 -1.93 -7.50 -33.27
C GLU A 161 -1.17 -8.42 -32.30
N ALA A 162 0.18 -8.33 -32.24
CA ALA A 162 1.00 -9.13 -31.34
C ALA A 162 0.68 -8.83 -29.85
N ILE A 163 0.53 -7.56 -29.46
CA ILE A 163 0.14 -7.18 -28.10
C ILE A 163 -1.26 -7.72 -27.76
N ALA A 164 -2.20 -7.67 -28.70
CA ALA A 164 -3.54 -8.21 -28.49
C ALA A 164 -3.51 -9.73 -28.28
N GLU A 165 -2.68 -10.47 -29.04
CA GLU A 165 -2.48 -11.92 -28.91
C GLU A 165 -1.85 -12.27 -27.55
N ASP A 166 -0.81 -11.56 -27.12
CA ASP A 166 -0.18 -11.74 -25.80
C ASP A 166 -1.19 -11.50 -24.67
N THR A 167 -2.02 -10.45 -24.81
CA THR A 167 -3.07 -10.14 -23.82
C THR A 167 -4.12 -11.25 -23.76
N MET A 168 -4.55 -11.79 -24.87
CA MET A 168 -5.50 -12.92 -24.91
C MET A 168 -4.90 -14.17 -24.29
N THR A 169 -3.62 -14.45 -24.54
CA THR A 169 -2.91 -15.56 -23.91
C THR A 169 -2.87 -15.42 -22.39
N LEU A 170 -2.65 -14.20 -21.85
CA LEU A 170 -2.72 -13.93 -20.43
C LEU A 170 -4.11 -14.27 -19.85
N VAL A 171 -5.18 -13.82 -20.50
CA VAL A 171 -6.54 -14.07 -20.06
C VAL A 171 -6.83 -15.58 -20.02
N GLU A 172 -6.49 -16.31 -21.08
CA GLU A 172 -6.69 -17.77 -21.16
C GLU A 172 -5.90 -18.53 -20.09
N THR A 173 -4.70 -18.07 -19.75
CA THR A 173 -3.85 -18.69 -18.73
C THR A 173 -4.39 -18.42 -17.31
N CYS A 174 -5.01 -17.27 -17.09
CA CYS A 174 -5.65 -16.94 -15.80
C CYS A 174 -6.97 -17.67 -15.56
N ASP A 175 -7.66 -18.10 -16.62
CA ASP A 175 -8.98 -18.77 -16.51
C ASP A 175 -8.87 -20.29 -16.19
N ASN A 176 -7.66 -20.86 -16.23
CA ASN A 176 -7.38 -22.27 -15.94
C ASN A 176 -6.75 -22.47 -14.54
#